data_63ae23072909c5e5ca3ed62b5e7bd818
#
_entry.id   63ae23072909c5e5ca3ed62b5e7bd818
#
_cell.length_a   1.000
_cell.length_b   1.000
_cell.length_c   1.000
_cell.angle_alpha   90.00
_cell.angle_beta   90.00
_cell.angle_gamma   90.00
#
_symmetry.space_group_name_H-M   'P 1'
#
loop_
_entity.id
_entity.type
_entity.pdbx_description
1 polymer ?
#
loop_
_entity_poly.entity_id
_entity_poly.type
_entity_poly.pdbx_seq_one_letter_code
_entity_poly.pdbx_strand_id
1 'polypeptide(L)'
;MKLVKTNKANLPVTEAPTMTSLEMVDYINADRKAKAEAEGLTFPCKKYKKLRHSDFTKKVPKVLGEGCAKNFSHPIKNQQNGEIYPGYKFPKRESCLMAMSYSYELQAQVFDHMTDLEVKSGFGFTIQQLQDMLVLAKKASDEDSSDAGRRLRKRQDDLITLNKAEKLINDLGQVALGLIGGGKQELTM
;
A
#
# COMPACT_ATOMS: atom_id res chain seq x y z
N MET A 1 40.94 -12.46 -16.52
CA MET A 1 39.69 -13.01 -16.00
C MET A 1 38.95 -11.86 -15.36
N LYS A 2 37.95 -11.27 -16.07
CA LYS A 2 37.18 -10.09 -15.59
C LYS A 2 35.95 -10.57 -14.83
N LEU A 3 35.88 -10.25 -13.56
CA LEU A 3 34.74 -10.50 -12.72
C LEU A 3 33.52 -9.68 -13.24
N VAL A 4 32.51 -10.39 -13.72
CA VAL A 4 31.21 -9.82 -14.08
C VAL A 4 30.50 -9.42 -12.77
N LYS A 5 30.34 -8.13 -12.55
CA LYS A 5 29.49 -7.60 -11.44
C LYS A 5 28.05 -7.98 -11.74
N THR A 6 27.54 -8.96 -11.00
CA THR A 6 26.11 -9.27 -11.01
C THR A 6 25.37 -8.08 -10.44
N ASN A 7 24.63 -7.36 -11.28
CA ASN A 7 23.65 -6.39 -10.85
C ASN A 7 22.61 -7.15 -10.00
N LYS A 8 22.62 -6.90 -8.68
CA LYS A 8 21.49 -7.23 -7.82
C LYS A 8 20.28 -6.49 -8.40
N ALA A 9 19.37 -7.22 -9.03
CA ALA A 9 18.06 -6.69 -9.38
C ALA A 9 17.43 -6.21 -8.07
N ASN A 10 17.28 -4.88 -7.91
CA ASN A 10 16.47 -4.29 -6.87
C ASN A 10 15.03 -4.75 -7.15
N LEU A 11 14.62 -5.80 -6.48
CA LEU A 11 13.20 -6.11 -6.33
C LEU A 11 12.56 -4.89 -5.65
N PRO A 12 11.46 -4.36 -6.18
CA PRO A 12 10.73 -3.33 -5.46
C PRO A 12 10.31 -3.94 -4.13
N VAL A 13 10.89 -3.46 -3.04
CA VAL A 13 10.36 -3.70 -1.70
C VAL A 13 8.99 -3.02 -1.75
N THR A 14 7.93 -3.80 -1.88
CA THR A 14 6.57 -3.30 -1.81
C THR A 14 6.33 -2.90 -0.37
N GLU A 15 6.62 -1.62 -0.07
CA GLU A 15 6.25 -1.05 1.22
C GLU A 15 4.72 -1.07 1.34
N ALA A 16 4.23 -1.40 2.53
CA ALA A 16 2.80 -1.33 2.83
C ALA A 16 2.26 0.05 2.43
N PRO A 17 1.10 0.12 1.77
CA PRO A 17 0.53 1.39 1.36
C PRO A 17 0.27 2.27 2.57
N THR A 18 0.55 3.54 2.42
CA THR A 18 0.42 4.55 3.46
C THR A 18 -0.35 5.74 2.93
N MET A 19 -1.02 6.48 3.82
CA MET A 19 -1.76 7.69 3.50
C MET A 19 -1.09 8.90 4.16
N THR A 20 -0.86 9.95 3.42
CA THR A 20 -0.30 11.19 3.96
C THR A 20 -1.36 12.01 4.69
N SER A 21 -0.91 12.88 5.60
CA SER A 21 -1.82 13.80 6.29
C SER A 21 -2.50 14.81 5.36
N LEU A 22 -1.94 15.11 4.18
CA LEU A 22 -2.59 15.94 3.16
C LEU A 22 -3.73 15.18 2.49
N GLU A 23 -3.50 13.95 2.02
CA GLU A 23 -4.54 13.09 1.45
C GLU A 23 -5.68 12.88 2.42
N MET A 24 -5.38 12.69 3.72
CA MET A 24 -6.41 12.56 4.75
C MET A 24 -7.26 13.83 4.87
N VAL A 25 -6.65 15.01 4.83
CA VAL A 25 -7.38 16.30 4.85
C VAL A 25 -8.27 16.45 3.61
N ASP A 26 -7.79 16.02 2.45
CA ASP A 26 -8.56 16.06 1.20
C ASP A 26 -9.76 15.12 1.28
N TYR A 27 -9.60 13.90 1.80
CA TYR A 27 -10.70 12.96 2.05
C TYR A 27 -11.77 13.55 2.99
N ILE A 28 -11.34 14.14 4.12
CA ILE A 28 -12.25 14.76 5.08
C ILE A 28 -13.00 15.93 4.44
N ASN A 29 -12.33 16.74 3.64
CA ASN A 29 -12.95 17.87 2.97
C ASN A 29 -13.90 17.42 1.85
N ALA A 30 -13.57 16.35 1.13
CA ALA A 30 -14.44 15.74 0.12
C ALA A 30 -15.73 15.19 0.75
N ASP A 31 -15.62 14.45 1.86
CA ASP A 31 -16.79 13.95 2.62
C ASP A 31 -17.69 15.10 3.10
N ARG A 32 -17.08 16.15 3.66
CA ARG A 32 -17.84 17.35 4.11
C ARG A 32 -18.51 18.08 2.96
N LYS A 33 -17.85 18.16 1.81
CA LYS A 33 -18.40 18.76 0.60
C LYS A 33 -19.59 17.94 0.11
N ALA A 34 -19.47 16.64 0.01
CA ALA A 34 -20.55 15.75 -0.41
C ALA A 34 -21.77 15.85 0.52
N LYS A 35 -21.55 15.91 1.85
CA LYS A 35 -22.61 16.11 2.85
C LYS A 35 -23.30 17.48 2.72
N ALA A 36 -22.52 18.53 2.44
CA ALA A 36 -23.09 19.87 2.22
C ALA A 36 -23.95 19.90 0.95
N GLU A 37 -23.46 19.32 -0.13
CA GLU A 37 -24.20 19.24 -1.42
C GLU A 37 -25.47 18.42 -1.29
N ALA A 38 -25.43 17.30 -0.55
CA ALA A 38 -26.63 16.48 -0.27
C ALA A 38 -27.70 17.25 0.52
N GLU A 39 -27.31 18.23 1.33
CA GLU A 39 -28.23 19.12 2.06
C GLU A 39 -28.58 20.41 1.29
N GLY A 40 -28.13 20.56 0.04
CA GLY A 40 -28.33 21.76 -0.77
C GLY A 40 -27.55 22.98 -0.30
N LEU A 41 -26.48 22.78 0.49
CA LEU A 41 -25.63 23.83 1.02
C LEU A 41 -24.35 24.00 0.19
N THR A 42 -23.87 25.24 0.10
CA THR A 42 -22.57 25.50 -0.53
C THR A 42 -21.42 25.15 0.44
N PHE A 43 -20.37 24.50 -0.07
CA PHE A 43 -19.16 24.23 0.72
C PHE A 43 -18.06 25.27 0.41
N PRO A 44 -17.37 25.84 1.43
CA PRO A 44 -17.54 25.65 2.88
C PRO A 44 -18.69 26.50 3.47
N CYS A 45 -19.35 25.98 4.51
CA CYS A 45 -20.43 26.68 5.25
C CYS A 45 -20.24 26.58 6.77
N LYS A 46 -21.12 27.22 7.53
CA LYS A 46 -21.06 27.19 9.01
C LYS A 46 -21.12 25.77 9.57
N LYS A 47 -21.95 24.89 8.96
CA LYS A 47 -22.13 23.49 9.36
C LYS A 47 -20.94 22.62 8.90
N TYR A 48 -20.46 22.81 7.68
CA TYR A 48 -19.38 22.05 7.07
C TYR A 48 -18.18 22.98 6.75
N LYS A 49 -17.33 23.18 7.76
CA LYS A 49 -16.12 24.01 7.62
C LYS A 49 -15.03 23.26 6.90
N LYS A 50 -14.29 23.94 6.03
CA LYS A 50 -13.08 23.38 5.40
C LYS A 50 -12.02 23.11 6.48
N LEU A 51 -11.53 21.89 6.57
CA LEU A 51 -10.44 21.51 7.46
C LEU A 51 -9.12 22.00 6.87
N ARG A 52 -8.31 22.66 7.69
CA ARG A 52 -6.94 23.04 7.33
C ARG A 52 -5.97 21.94 7.75
N HIS A 53 -4.91 21.75 6.99
CA HIS A 53 -3.86 20.78 7.33
C HIS A 53 -3.25 21.04 8.71
N SER A 54 -3.02 22.33 9.07
CA SER A 54 -2.49 22.72 10.38
C SER A 54 -3.38 22.31 11.56
N ASP A 55 -4.71 22.31 11.36
CA ASP A 55 -5.65 21.92 12.42
C ASP A 55 -5.72 20.38 12.53
N PHE A 56 -5.58 19.69 11.40
CA PHE A 56 -5.45 18.24 11.36
C PHE A 56 -4.19 17.78 12.09
N THR A 57 -3.02 18.34 11.78
CA THR A 57 -1.74 17.95 12.38
C THR A 57 -1.72 18.15 13.90
N LYS A 58 -2.37 19.22 14.42
CA LYS A 58 -2.55 19.43 15.87
C LYS A 58 -3.43 18.38 16.55
N LYS A 59 -4.32 17.75 15.79
CA LYS A 59 -5.21 16.69 16.32
C LYS A 59 -4.52 15.33 16.38
N VAL A 60 -3.53 15.06 15.53
CA VAL A 60 -2.84 13.77 15.43
C VAL A 60 -2.32 13.27 16.79
N PRO A 61 -1.52 14.04 17.55
CA PRO A 61 -1.02 13.56 18.84
C PRO A 61 -2.12 13.35 19.88
N LYS A 62 -3.27 14.03 19.74
CA LYS A 62 -4.42 13.83 20.64
C LYS A 62 -5.16 12.52 20.36
N VAL A 63 -5.18 12.06 19.13
CA VAL A 63 -5.88 10.83 18.70
C VAL A 63 -4.98 9.61 18.83
N LEU A 64 -3.74 9.71 18.37
CA LEU A 64 -2.79 8.58 18.35
C LEU A 64 -1.88 8.53 19.58
N GLY A 65 -1.85 9.58 20.40
CA GLY A 65 -0.87 9.76 21.47
C GLY A 65 0.44 10.35 20.97
N GLU A 66 1.13 11.13 21.81
CA GLU A 66 2.33 11.87 21.42
C GLU A 66 3.50 10.96 21.00
N GLY A 67 3.68 9.82 21.68
CA GLY A 67 4.72 8.85 21.37
C GLY A 67 4.51 8.19 20.01
N CYS A 68 3.28 7.75 19.72
CA CYS A 68 2.90 7.16 18.45
C CYS A 68 2.98 8.16 17.30
N ALA A 69 2.51 9.39 17.50
CA ALA A 69 2.52 10.44 16.47
C ALA A 69 3.94 10.74 15.94
N LYS A 70 4.95 10.70 16.81
CA LYS A 70 6.35 10.91 16.41
C LYS A 70 6.85 9.86 15.43
N ASN A 71 6.41 8.60 15.54
CA ASN A 71 6.82 7.51 14.66
C ASN A 71 6.32 7.69 13.22
N PHE A 72 5.23 8.43 13.04
CA PHE A 72 4.61 8.68 11.72
C PHE A 72 4.93 10.07 11.18
N SER A 73 5.77 10.85 11.87
CA SER A 73 6.19 12.17 11.41
C SER A 73 6.91 12.06 10.07
N HIS A 74 6.42 12.79 9.09
CA HIS A 74 6.97 12.80 7.74
C HIS A 74 6.92 14.22 7.17
N PRO A 75 8.06 14.81 6.80
CA PRO A 75 8.07 16.13 6.20
C PRO A 75 7.41 16.09 4.82
N ILE A 76 6.49 17.02 4.58
CA ILE A 76 5.77 17.16 3.31
C ILE A 76 6.31 18.38 2.58
N LYS A 77 6.80 18.17 1.36
CA LYS A 77 7.24 19.26 0.49
C LYS A 77 6.04 19.81 -0.29
N ASN A 78 5.80 21.11 -0.18
CA ASN A 78 4.81 21.78 -1.01
C ASN A 78 5.34 21.87 -2.46
N GLN A 79 4.55 21.41 -3.41
CA GLN A 79 4.93 21.42 -4.82
C GLN A 79 4.95 22.83 -5.43
N GLN A 80 4.22 23.79 -4.85
CA GLN A 80 4.09 25.15 -5.40
C GLN A 80 5.22 26.08 -4.98
N ASN A 81 5.65 26.03 -3.69
CA ASN A 81 6.66 26.96 -3.15
C ASN A 81 7.94 26.25 -2.67
N GLY A 82 8.00 24.92 -2.73
CA GLY A 82 9.16 24.14 -2.30
C GLY A 82 9.38 24.08 -0.79
N GLU A 83 8.54 24.74 0.01
CA GLU A 83 8.65 24.74 1.47
C GLU A 83 8.31 23.36 2.06
N ILE A 84 9.01 23.03 3.15
CA ILE A 84 8.82 21.78 3.89
C ILE A 84 7.94 22.08 5.11
N TYR A 85 6.78 21.40 5.16
CA TYR A 85 5.85 21.48 6.28
C TYR A 85 5.88 20.20 7.12
N PRO A 86 5.67 20.30 8.44
CA PRO A 86 5.49 19.13 9.26
C PRO A 86 4.20 18.40 8.85
N GLY A 87 4.31 17.12 8.60
CA GLY A 87 3.20 16.26 8.23
C GLY A 87 3.37 14.87 8.81
N TYR A 88 2.49 13.97 8.38
CA TYR A 88 2.47 12.59 8.83
C TYR A 88 2.22 11.66 7.65
N LYS A 89 2.71 10.43 7.77
CA LYS A 89 2.46 9.34 6.84
C LYS A 89 1.96 8.14 7.65
N PHE A 90 0.71 7.77 7.45
CA PHE A 90 0.03 6.79 8.27
C PHE A 90 -0.11 5.46 7.54
N PRO A 91 0.19 4.32 8.19
CA PRO A 91 -0.27 3.01 7.75
C PRO A 91 -1.81 2.90 7.86
N LYS A 92 -2.39 1.84 7.33
CA LYS A 92 -3.85 1.61 7.27
C LYS A 92 -4.55 1.79 8.62
N ARG A 93 -4.01 1.16 9.68
CA ARG A 93 -4.60 1.22 11.02
C ARG A 93 -4.72 2.66 11.54
N GLU A 94 -3.65 3.43 11.46
CA GLU A 94 -3.58 4.80 11.96
C GLU A 94 -4.41 5.75 11.09
N SER A 95 -4.46 5.51 9.77
CA SER A 95 -5.36 6.23 8.86
C SER A 95 -6.82 6.05 9.26
N CYS A 96 -7.24 4.80 9.53
CA CYS A 96 -8.60 4.49 9.99
C CYS A 96 -8.91 5.11 11.37
N LEU A 97 -7.97 5.08 12.31
CA LEU A 97 -8.15 5.72 13.62
C LEU A 97 -8.31 7.24 13.50
N MET A 98 -7.51 7.87 12.64
CA MET A 98 -7.66 9.31 12.37
C MET A 98 -9.00 9.61 11.73
N ALA A 99 -9.43 8.84 10.72
CA ALA A 99 -10.73 9.00 10.06
C ALA A 99 -11.90 8.83 11.05
N MET A 100 -11.86 7.80 11.90
CA MET A 100 -12.86 7.53 12.94
C MET A 100 -13.02 8.72 13.90
N SER A 101 -11.95 9.46 14.17
CA SER A 101 -12.01 10.66 15.02
C SER A 101 -12.84 11.82 14.43
N TYR A 102 -13.27 11.69 13.19
CA TYR A 102 -14.15 12.65 12.49
C TYR A 102 -15.54 12.05 12.25
N SER A 103 -15.64 10.86 11.65
CA SER A 103 -16.89 10.10 11.52
C SER A 103 -16.62 8.62 11.22
N TYR A 104 -17.60 7.77 11.54
CA TYR A 104 -17.53 6.33 11.24
C TYR A 104 -17.66 6.07 9.74
N GLU A 105 -18.46 6.87 9.01
CA GLU A 105 -18.59 6.75 7.55
C GLU A 105 -17.25 7.06 6.87
N LEU A 106 -16.54 8.07 7.33
CA LEU A 106 -15.22 8.42 6.82
C LEU A 106 -14.20 7.30 7.12
N GLN A 107 -14.29 6.65 8.28
CA GLN A 107 -13.46 5.49 8.59
C GLN A 107 -13.66 4.36 7.58
N ALA A 108 -14.92 4.04 7.24
CA ALA A 108 -15.23 3.00 6.24
C ALA A 108 -14.64 3.35 4.88
N GLN A 109 -14.82 4.59 4.40
CA GLN A 109 -14.26 5.06 3.13
C GLN A 109 -12.72 4.97 3.09
N VAL A 110 -12.05 5.38 4.18
CA VAL A 110 -10.59 5.30 4.28
C VAL A 110 -10.12 3.84 4.35
N PHE A 111 -10.85 2.98 5.05
CA PHE A 111 -10.55 1.55 5.12
C PHE A 111 -10.63 0.89 3.73
N ASP A 112 -11.70 1.17 2.98
CA ASP A 112 -11.90 0.64 1.63
C ASP A 112 -10.80 1.15 0.68
N HIS A 113 -10.53 2.45 0.71
CA HIS A 113 -9.44 3.04 -0.09
C HIS A 113 -8.08 2.42 0.21
N MET A 114 -7.72 2.25 1.48
CA MET A 114 -6.46 1.63 1.87
C MET A 114 -6.40 0.15 1.50
N THR A 115 -7.55 -0.55 1.54
CA THR A 115 -7.66 -1.94 1.08
C THR A 115 -7.43 -2.04 -0.42
N ASP A 116 -8.02 -1.13 -1.21
CA ASP A 116 -7.78 -1.04 -2.66
C ASP A 116 -6.31 -0.77 -2.99
N LEU A 117 -5.65 0.08 -2.21
CA LEU A 117 -4.21 0.34 -2.37
C LEU A 117 -3.37 -0.90 -2.04
N GLU A 118 -3.73 -1.66 -1.00
CA GLU A 118 -3.08 -2.93 -0.65
C GLU A 118 -3.21 -3.94 -1.79
N VAL A 119 -4.41 -4.10 -2.35
CA VAL A 119 -4.67 -4.98 -3.49
C VAL A 119 -3.86 -4.55 -4.72
N LYS A 120 -3.87 -3.26 -5.06
CA LYS A 120 -3.13 -2.72 -6.22
C LYS A 120 -1.62 -2.84 -6.07
N SER A 121 -1.11 -2.71 -4.85
CA SER A 121 0.33 -2.88 -4.55
C SER A 121 0.75 -4.35 -4.39
N GLY A 122 -0.20 -5.30 -4.39
CA GLY A 122 0.06 -6.72 -4.13
C GLY A 122 0.39 -7.04 -2.67
N PHE A 123 0.33 -6.07 -1.78
CA PHE A 123 0.71 -6.23 -0.37
C PHE A 123 -0.28 -7.08 0.43
N GLY A 124 -1.55 -7.08 0.06
CA GLY A 124 -2.62 -7.80 0.77
C GLY A 124 -2.82 -9.25 0.34
N PHE A 125 -2.06 -9.75 -0.64
CA PHE A 125 -2.24 -11.12 -1.14
C PHE A 125 -1.58 -12.14 -0.21
N THR A 126 -2.31 -13.21 0.09
CA THR A 126 -1.75 -14.40 0.71
C THR A 126 -0.86 -15.14 -0.30
N ILE A 127 0.06 -15.98 0.21
CA ILE A 127 0.91 -16.83 -0.65
C ILE A 127 0.05 -17.69 -1.58
N GLN A 128 -1.09 -18.20 -1.09
CA GLN A 128 -2.02 -18.99 -1.90
C GLN A 128 -2.60 -18.16 -3.06
N GLN A 129 -3.06 -16.94 -2.79
CA GLN A 129 -3.58 -16.04 -3.84
C GLN A 129 -2.51 -15.70 -4.88
N LEU A 130 -1.26 -15.46 -4.46
CA LEU A 130 -0.15 -15.24 -5.37
C LEU A 130 0.15 -16.47 -6.24
N GLN A 131 0.07 -17.67 -5.67
CA GLN A 131 0.20 -18.92 -6.40
C GLN A 131 -0.93 -19.11 -7.43
N ASP A 132 -2.18 -18.85 -7.05
CA ASP A 132 -3.34 -18.94 -7.93
C ASP A 132 -3.23 -17.94 -9.09
N MET A 133 -2.82 -16.70 -8.82
CA MET A 133 -2.56 -15.68 -9.85
C MET A 133 -1.44 -16.12 -10.81
N LEU A 134 -0.38 -16.73 -10.29
CA LEU A 134 0.72 -17.26 -11.11
C LEU A 134 0.25 -18.38 -12.03
N VAL A 135 -0.57 -19.30 -11.53
CA VAL A 135 -1.15 -20.40 -12.34
C VAL A 135 -2.02 -19.84 -13.46
N LEU A 136 -2.88 -18.86 -13.16
CA LEU A 136 -3.71 -18.19 -14.18
C LEU A 136 -2.87 -17.44 -15.22
N ALA A 137 -1.83 -16.73 -14.80
CA ALA A 137 -0.92 -16.01 -15.70
C ALA A 137 -0.15 -16.96 -16.61
N LYS A 138 0.33 -18.11 -16.08
CA LYS A 138 0.97 -19.17 -16.88
C LYS A 138 0.02 -19.72 -17.92
N LYS A 139 -1.22 -20.03 -17.52
CA LYS A 139 -2.25 -20.56 -18.41
C LYS A 139 -2.59 -19.58 -19.54
N ALA A 140 -2.77 -18.30 -19.23
CA ALA A 140 -3.01 -17.26 -20.21
C ALA A 140 -1.84 -17.10 -21.21
N SER A 141 -0.59 -17.17 -20.73
CA SER A 141 0.60 -17.14 -21.60
C SER A 141 0.68 -18.39 -22.51
N ASP A 142 0.26 -19.55 -22.02
CA ASP A 142 0.23 -20.78 -22.82
C ASP A 142 -0.87 -20.73 -23.90
N GLU A 143 -2.05 -20.21 -23.59
CA GLU A 143 -3.16 -20.02 -24.55
C GLU A 143 -2.81 -19.00 -25.64
N ASP A 144 -2.12 -17.92 -25.30
CA ASP A 144 -1.69 -16.87 -26.25
C ASP A 144 -0.56 -17.34 -27.20
N SER A 145 0.10 -18.45 -26.89
CA SER A 145 1.22 -18.97 -27.66
C SER A 145 0.84 -19.76 -28.92
N SER A 146 -0.45 -20.02 -29.16
CA SER A 146 -0.91 -20.84 -30.28
C SER A 146 -0.83 -20.16 -31.66
N ASP A 147 -0.51 -18.85 -31.70
CA ASP A 147 -0.41 -18.09 -32.95
C ASP A 147 1.06 -17.76 -33.28
N ALA A 148 1.58 -18.51 -34.21
CA ALA A 148 2.99 -18.75 -34.43
C ALA A 148 3.87 -17.53 -34.78
N GLY A 149 5.10 -17.56 -34.35
CA GLY A 149 6.27 -16.85 -34.88
C GLY A 149 6.60 -15.49 -34.25
N ARG A 150 5.67 -14.53 -34.13
CA ARG A 150 5.94 -13.25 -33.46
C ARG A 150 5.77 -13.35 -31.94
N ARG A 151 5.01 -14.32 -31.47
CA ARG A 151 4.69 -14.54 -30.04
C ARG A 151 5.72 -15.38 -29.32
N LEU A 152 6.58 -16.13 -30.04
CA LEU A 152 7.60 -16.98 -29.43
C LEU A 152 8.60 -16.18 -28.57
N ARG A 153 8.98 -15.00 -29.02
CA ARG A 153 9.90 -14.11 -28.29
C ARG A 153 9.24 -13.53 -27.03
N LYS A 154 7.99 -13.06 -27.16
CA LYS A 154 7.20 -12.55 -26.04
C LYS A 154 6.99 -13.64 -24.98
N ARG A 155 6.66 -14.88 -25.41
CA ARG A 155 6.51 -16.02 -24.50
C ARG A 155 7.80 -16.35 -23.73
N GLN A 156 8.96 -16.26 -24.37
CA GLN A 156 10.24 -16.50 -23.69
C GLN A 156 10.46 -15.46 -22.56
N ASP A 157 10.18 -14.19 -22.83
CA ASP A 157 10.30 -13.12 -21.83
C ASP A 157 9.28 -13.28 -20.71
N ASP A 158 8.03 -13.65 -21.02
CA ASP A 158 6.96 -13.93 -20.07
C ASP A 158 7.32 -15.13 -19.19
N LEU A 159 7.86 -16.23 -19.75
CA LEU A 159 8.29 -17.40 -18.99
C LEU A 159 9.43 -17.06 -18.02
N ILE A 160 10.39 -16.24 -18.42
CA ILE A 160 11.49 -15.80 -17.54
C ILE A 160 10.90 -15.03 -16.34
N THR A 161 9.93 -14.16 -16.59
CA THR A 161 9.27 -13.36 -15.55
C THR A 161 8.43 -14.22 -14.61
N LEU A 162 7.65 -15.14 -15.15
CA LEU A 162 6.81 -16.07 -14.40
C LEU A 162 7.65 -17.03 -13.52
N ASN A 163 8.76 -17.55 -14.05
CA ASN A 163 9.67 -18.40 -13.27
C ASN A 163 10.35 -17.64 -12.14
N LYS A 164 10.68 -16.36 -12.34
CA LYS A 164 11.20 -15.51 -11.26
C LYS A 164 10.13 -15.28 -10.17
N ALA A 165 8.89 -15.01 -10.56
CA ALA A 165 7.77 -14.84 -9.63
C ALA A 165 7.51 -16.13 -8.85
N GLU A 166 7.52 -17.29 -9.50
CA GLU A 166 7.36 -18.59 -8.84
C GLU A 166 8.43 -18.86 -7.79
N LYS A 167 9.70 -18.58 -8.13
CA LYS A 167 10.80 -18.73 -7.19
C LYS A 167 10.60 -17.83 -5.95
N LEU A 168 10.23 -16.57 -6.16
CA LEU A 168 9.96 -15.63 -5.05
C LEU A 168 8.81 -16.09 -4.15
N ILE A 169 7.72 -16.58 -4.74
CA ILE A 169 6.57 -17.09 -3.97
C ILE A 169 6.97 -18.32 -3.15
N ASN A 170 7.77 -19.22 -3.72
CA ASN A 170 8.29 -20.39 -3.03
C ASN A 170 9.27 -20.02 -1.91
N ASP A 171 10.16 -19.07 -2.13
CA ASP A 171 11.10 -18.56 -1.13
C ASP A 171 10.34 -17.91 0.04
N LEU A 172 9.30 -17.10 -0.24
CA LEU A 172 8.40 -16.53 0.77
C LEU A 172 7.66 -17.62 1.57
N GLY A 173 7.18 -18.66 0.89
CA GLY A 173 6.53 -19.81 1.53
C GLY A 173 7.47 -20.54 2.48
N GLN A 174 8.71 -20.76 2.10
CA GLN A 174 9.72 -21.40 2.95
C GLN A 174 10.08 -20.55 4.18
N VAL A 175 10.23 -19.23 4.02
CA VAL A 175 10.48 -18.31 5.13
C VAL A 175 9.29 -18.31 6.11
N ALA A 176 8.06 -18.28 5.60
CA ALA A 176 6.86 -18.32 6.44
C ALA A 176 6.77 -19.64 7.23
N LEU A 177 7.06 -20.77 6.61
CA LEU A 177 7.10 -22.08 7.28
C LEU A 177 8.23 -22.15 8.33
N GLY A 178 9.40 -21.58 8.03
CA GLY A 178 10.51 -21.48 8.98
C GLY A 178 10.19 -20.63 10.22
N LEU A 179 9.38 -19.59 10.05
CA LEU A 179 8.94 -18.74 11.17
C LEU A 179 7.85 -19.37 12.04
N ILE A 180 7.04 -20.27 11.48
CA ILE A 180 5.89 -20.87 12.17
C ILE A 180 6.25 -22.15 12.94
N GLY A 181 7.35 -22.84 12.61
CA GLY A 181 7.53 -24.13 13.28
C GLY A 181 8.76 -24.95 12.95
N GLY A 182 9.92 -24.39 12.80
CA GLY A 182 11.06 -25.16 12.36
C GLY A 182 12.37 -24.97 13.09
N GLY A 183 12.35 -24.71 14.38
CA GLY A 183 13.54 -24.88 15.19
C GLY A 183 13.87 -26.38 15.27
N LYS A 184 14.79 -26.90 14.43
CA LYS A 184 15.42 -28.19 14.68
C LYS A 184 16.15 -28.09 16.00
N GLN A 185 15.58 -28.71 17.03
CA GLN A 185 16.34 -29.04 18.24
C GLN A 185 17.38 -30.08 17.80
N GLU A 186 18.62 -29.69 17.72
CA GLU A 186 19.72 -30.64 17.71
C GLU A 186 19.75 -31.29 19.10
N LEU A 187 19.25 -32.53 19.14
CA LEU A 187 19.48 -33.43 20.26
C LEU A 187 20.97 -33.81 20.21
N THR A 188 21.78 -33.12 20.99
CA THR A 188 23.11 -33.57 21.36
C THR A 188 22.94 -34.74 22.33
N MET A 189 23.28 -35.94 21.88
CA MET A 189 23.66 -37.06 22.74
C MET A 189 25.09 -36.88 23.25
#